data_3a0dd270946424003e3201b20af7a25e
#
_entry.id   3a0dd270946424003e3201b20af7a25e
#
_cell.length_a   1.000
_cell.length_b   1.000
_cell.length_c   1.000
_cell.angle_alpha   90.00
_cell.angle_beta   90.00
_cell.angle_gamma   90.00
#
_symmetry.space_group_name_H-M   'P 1'
#
loop_
_entity.id
_entity.type
_entity.pdbx_description
1 polymer ?
#
loop_
_entity_poly.entity_id
_entity_poly.type
_entity_poly.pdbx_seq_one_letter_code
_entity_poly.pdbx_strand_id
1 'polypeptide(L)'
;MRKLEVSEQITKEAKKIISEGEGETQEVIDMCDFATGLSRQLYGLTMPSERPNHRLQEIWQPLGVVGCVTAFNFPVAVFGLSLI
;
A
#
# COMPACT_ATOMS: atom_id res chain seq x y z
N MET A 1 1.79 -10.81 13.14
CA MET A 1 3.09 -10.39 12.59
C MET A 1 4.09 -10.22 13.73
N ARG A 2 5.36 -10.62 13.54
CA ARG A 2 6.41 -10.49 14.56
C ARG A 2 7.02 -9.06 14.51
N LYS A 3 6.27 -8.08 14.97
CA LYS A 3 6.61 -6.67 14.84
C LYS A 3 8.02 -6.34 15.33
N LEU A 4 8.38 -6.77 16.55
CA LEU A 4 9.69 -6.47 17.12
C LEU A 4 10.86 -7.05 16.32
N GLU A 5 10.76 -8.30 15.88
CA GLU A 5 11.81 -8.95 15.09
C GLU A 5 12.06 -8.21 13.77
N VAL A 6 10.99 -7.81 13.08
CA VAL A 6 11.08 -7.05 11.82
C VAL A 6 11.68 -5.67 12.08
N SER A 7 11.25 -4.98 13.14
CA SER A 7 11.77 -3.65 13.51
C SER A 7 13.26 -3.69 13.86
N GLU A 8 13.69 -4.72 14.59
CA GLU A 8 15.11 -4.94 14.87
C GLU A 8 15.93 -5.20 13.59
N GLN A 9 15.37 -5.95 12.66
CA GLN A 9 16.02 -6.21 11.39
C GLN A 9 16.18 -4.92 10.57
N ILE A 10 15.12 -4.10 10.48
CA ILE A 10 15.17 -2.77 9.83
C ILE A 10 16.27 -1.91 10.45
N THR A 11 16.34 -1.88 11.77
CA THR A 11 17.38 -1.14 12.51
C THR A 11 18.79 -1.61 12.15
N LYS A 12 19.00 -2.90 12.03
CA LYS A 12 20.30 -3.48 11.65
C LYS A 12 20.66 -3.18 10.19
N GLU A 13 19.72 -3.34 9.27
CA GLU A 13 19.93 -3.17 7.83
C GLU A 13 20.10 -1.70 7.44
N ALA A 14 19.14 -0.86 7.84
CA ALA A 14 19.06 0.54 7.43
C ALA A 14 19.80 1.51 8.36
N LYS A 15 20.40 1.02 9.46
CA LYS A 15 21.11 1.83 10.48
C LYS A 15 20.23 2.91 11.11
N LYS A 16 18.95 2.63 11.26
CA LYS A 16 17.97 3.51 11.91
C LYS A 16 17.85 3.20 13.41
N ILE A 17 17.31 4.14 14.18
CA ILE A 17 16.92 3.89 15.56
C ILE A 17 15.71 2.96 15.62
N ILE A 18 15.57 2.22 16.72
CA ILE A 18 14.52 1.19 16.83
C ILE A 18 13.10 1.76 16.68
N SER A 19 12.86 2.97 17.17
CA SER A 19 11.55 3.62 17.04
C SER A 19 11.13 3.89 15.58
N GLU A 20 12.10 4.19 14.71
CA GLU A 20 11.83 4.30 13.27
C GLU A 20 11.55 2.94 12.63
N GLY A 21 12.28 1.89 13.05
CA GLY A 21 12.00 0.52 12.60
C GLY A 21 10.61 0.04 13.03
N GLU A 22 10.20 0.38 14.25
CA GLU A 22 8.85 0.09 14.74
C GLU A 22 7.75 0.86 13.98
N GLY A 23 8.01 2.14 13.66
CA GLY A 23 7.13 2.96 12.83
C GLY A 23 6.95 2.39 11.44
N GLU A 24 8.05 2.01 10.79
CA GLU A 24 8.04 1.41 9.47
C GLU A 24 7.26 0.08 9.43
N THR A 25 7.45 -0.75 10.45
CA THR A 25 6.69 -2.00 10.58
C THR A 25 5.20 -1.74 10.84
N GLN A 26 4.88 -0.72 11.64
CA GLN A 26 3.50 -0.34 11.91
C GLN A 26 2.80 0.14 10.63
N GLU A 27 3.48 0.91 9.82
CA GLU A 27 2.94 1.42 8.56
C GLU A 27 2.49 0.28 7.62
N VAL A 28 3.25 -0.80 7.52
CA VAL A 28 2.85 -1.97 6.74
C VAL A 28 1.61 -2.64 7.34
N ILE A 29 1.52 -2.74 8.67
CA ILE A 29 0.34 -3.31 9.33
C ILE A 29 -0.90 -2.49 9.01
N ASP A 30 -0.81 -1.17 9.17
CA ASP A 30 -1.92 -0.24 8.90
C ASP A 30 -2.36 -0.30 7.43
N MET A 31 -1.42 -0.45 6.52
CA MET A 31 -1.73 -0.61 5.10
C MET A 31 -2.40 -1.94 4.77
N CYS A 32 -2.05 -3.02 5.45
CA CYS A 32 -2.78 -4.29 5.30
C CYS A 32 -4.25 -4.15 5.70
N ASP A 33 -4.53 -3.43 6.78
CA ASP A 33 -5.90 -3.15 7.23
C ASP A 33 -6.64 -2.26 6.22
N PHE A 34 -5.97 -1.21 5.73
CA PHE A 34 -6.51 -0.33 4.69
C PHE A 34 -6.85 -1.10 3.41
N ALA A 35 -5.92 -1.92 2.90
CA ALA A 35 -6.12 -2.71 1.69
C ALA A 35 -7.27 -3.71 1.83
N THR A 36 -7.39 -4.33 3.01
CA THR A 36 -8.50 -5.23 3.32
C THR A 36 -9.84 -4.51 3.25
N GLY A 37 -9.91 -3.30 3.80
CA GLY A 37 -11.10 -2.45 3.70
C GLY A 37 -11.38 -2.00 2.27
N LEU A 38 -10.34 -1.52 1.58
CA LEU A 38 -10.44 -1.03 0.20
C LEU A 38 -10.87 -2.12 -0.79
N SER A 39 -10.48 -3.37 -0.58
CA SER A 39 -10.88 -4.51 -1.42
C SER A 39 -12.40 -4.69 -1.53
N ARG A 40 -13.16 -4.12 -0.60
CA ARG A 40 -14.63 -4.13 -0.59
C ARG A 40 -15.25 -2.86 -1.19
N GLN A 41 -14.43 -1.88 -1.57
CA GLN A 41 -14.85 -0.55 -2.00
C GLN A 41 -14.42 -0.19 -3.42
N LEU A 42 -13.75 -1.09 -4.13
CA LEU A 42 -13.30 -0.90 -5.51
C LEU A 42 -14.42 -1.18 -6.53
N TYR A 43 -15.60 -0.66 -6.29
CA TYR A 43 -16.77 -0.82 -7.18
C TYR A 43 -16.92 0.30 -8.21
N GLY A 44 -16.10 1.35 -8.12
CA GLY A 44 -16.14 2.49 -9.02
C GLY A 44 -17.35 3.40 -8.84
N LEU A 45 -17.33 4.54 -9.52
CA LEU A 45 -18.39 5.54 -9.52
C LEU A 45 -19.13 5.53 -10.85
N THR A 46 -20.44 5.80 -10.81
CA THR A 46 -21.24 6.09 -11.98
C THR A 46 -21.85 7.46 -11.79
N MET A 47 -21.70 8.34 -12.79
CA MET A 47 -22.17 9.72 -12.72
C MET A 47 -22.90 10.11 -14.02
N PRO A 48 -23.84 11.06 -13.97
CA PRO A 48 -24.52 11.55 -15.15
C PRO A 48 -23.57 12.32 -16.07
N SER A 49 -23.80 12.25 -17.37
CA SER A 49 -23.08 13.05 -18.36
C SER A 49 -23.94 14.24 -18.78
N GLU A 50 -23.31 15.40 -19.03
CA GLU A 50 -23.95 16.54 -19.68
C GLU A 50 -24.19 16.31 -21.19
N ARG A 51 -23.63 15.25 -21.77
CA ARG A 51 -23.82 14.91 -23.19
C ARG A 51 -24.94 13.90 -23.36
N PRO A 52 -25.86 14.09 -24.32
CA PRO A 52 -26.90 13.13 -24.58
C PRO A 52 -26.32 11.78 -25.04
N ASN A 53 -26.93 10.70 -24.60
CA ASN A 53 -26.54 9.32 -24.93
C ASN A 53 -25.13 8.91 -24.47
N HIS A 54 -24.58 9.61 -23.45
CA HIS A 54 -23.31 9.27 -22.82
C HIS A 54 -23.52 8.83 -21.39
N ARG A 55 -22.70 7.88 -20.96
CA ARG A 55 -22.59 7.40 -19.58
C ARG A 55 -21.15 7.57 -19.12
N LEU A 56 -20.96 8.17 -17.94
CA LEU A 56 -19.66 8.27 -17.27
C LEU A 56 -19.58 7.20 -16.19
N GLN A 57 -18.54 6.38 -16.24
CA GLN A 57 -18.34 5.29 -15.30
C GLN A 57 -16.86 5.11 -15.02
N GLU A 58 -16.52 4.97 -13.74
CA GLU A 58 -15.23 4.52 -13.27
C GLU A 58 -15.24 3.00 -13.12
N ILE A 59 -14.23 2.34 -13.64
CA ILE A 59 -14.07 0.88 -13.54
C ILE A 59 -12.63 0.59 -13.10
N TRP A 60 -12.49 -0.13 -12.01
CA TRP A 60 -11.19 -0.61 -11.53
C TRP A 60 -10.81 -1.90 -12.26
N GLN A 61 -9.65 -1.91 -12.88
CA GLN A 61 -9.14 -3.07 -13.62
C GLN A 61 -7.72 -3.40 -13.16
N PRO A 62 -7.36 -4.70 -13.07
CA PRO A 62 -6.00 -5.10 -12.71
C PRO A 62 -5.00 -4.69 -13.81
N LEU A 63 -3.86 -4.15 -13.40
CA LEU A 63 -2.77 -3.80 -14.32
C LEU A 63 -2.02 -5.02 -14.86
N GLY A 64 -2.15 -6.18 -14.21
CA GLY A 64 -1.35 -7.36 -14.51
C GLY A 64 -0.04 -7.38 -13.71
N VAL A 65 1.03 -7.86 -14.31
CA VAL A 65 2.35 -7.93 -13.66
C VAL A 65 2.95 -6.54 -13.53
N VAL A 66 3.36 -6.19 -12.31
CA VAL A 66 3.95 -4.89 -11.98
C VAL A 66 5.35 -5.09 -11.39
N GLY A 67 6.30 -4.28 -11.81
CA GLY A 67 7.63 -4.22 -11.20
C GLY A 67 7.67 -3.16 -10.09
N CYS A 68 8.11 -3.54 -8.90
CA CYS A 68 8.24 -2.64 -7.77
C CYS A 68 9.73 -2.39 -7.46
N VAL A 69 10.17 -1.14 -7.56
CA VAL A 69 11.54 -0.72 -7.26
C VAL A 69 11.49 0.30 -6.12
N THR A 70 12.04 -0.06 -4.98
CA THR A 70 12.00 0.76 -3.77
C THR A 70 13.37 1.20 -3.31
N ALA A 71 13.43 2.31 -2.57
CA ALA A 71 14.67 2.82 -2.01
C ALA A 71 15.10 2.00 -0.78
N PHE A 72 16.40 1.81 -0.64
CA PHE A 72 16.99 0.98 0.44
C PHE A 72 16.81 1.54 1.85
N ASN A 73 16.56 2.85 1.97
CA ASN A 73 16.40 3.50 3.28
C ASN A 73 15.03 3.25 3.95
N PHE A 74 14.08 2.67 3.21
CA PHE A 74 12.81 2.16 3.75
C PHE A 74 12.59 0.73 3.25
N PRO A 75 13.35 -0.24 3.81
CA PRO A 75 13.41 -1.59 3.25
C PRO A 75 12.12 -2.38 3.36
N VAL A 76 11.22 -2.02 4.26
CA VAL A 76 9.98 -2.76 4.53
C VAL A 76 8.74 -1.94 4.19
N ALA A 77 8.63 -0.69 4.66
CA ALA A 77 7.41 0.10 4.49
C ALA A 77 7.06 0.32 3.03
N VAL A 78 7.96 0.92 2.25
CA VAL A 78 7.67 1.29 0.84
C VAL A 78 7.45 0.04 -0.02
N PHE A 79 8.18 -1.04 0.24
CA PHE A 79 7.96 -2.31 -0.44
C PHE A 79 6.58 -2.88 -0.08
N GLY A 80 6.23 -2.93 1.21
CA GLY A 80 4.92 -3.36 1.69
C GLY A 80 3.77 -2.57 1.09
N LEU A 81 3.89 -1.23 1.05
CA LEU A 81 2.91 -0.33 0.44
C LEU A 81 2.69 -0.60 -1.05
N SER A 82 3.73 -1.03 -1.75
CA SER A 82 3.67 -1.28 -3.20
C SER A 82 3.11 -2.65 -3.57
N LEU A 83 3.06 -3.59 -2.61
CA LEU A 83 2.52 -4.94 -2.80
C LEU A 83 1.02 -5.05 -2.51
N ILE A 84 0.47 -4.09 -1.80
CA ILE A 84 -0.92 -4.02 -1.34
C ILE A 84 -1.74 -3.15 -2.28
#